data_101c17c3d6fc57c3263fe64a6c949e5b
#
_entry.id   101c17c3d6fc57c3263fe64a6c949e5b
#
_cell.length_a   1.000
_cell.length_b   1.000
_cell.length_c   1.000
_cell.angle_alpha   90.00
_cell.angle_beta   90.00
_cell.angle_gamma   90.00
#
_symmetry.space_group_name_H-M   'P 1'
#
loop_
_entity.id
_entity.type
_entity.pdbx_description
1 polymer ?
#
loop_
_entity_poly.entity_id
_entity_poly.type
_entity_poly.pdbx_seq_one_letter_code
_entity_poly.pdbx_strand_id
1 'polypeptide(L)'
;MHWFFVNDKFLGVEWSVWKIVGWLGNVVFFSRFFVQWWATEKHKRVVVPDAFWWLSLAGALILLVYSVHQRDSVFIFAYVFTWIPYIRSLIISHRVSKNELRCSGCSSACPPRAKFCPECGAKVAAVARPF
;
A
#
# COMPACT_ATOMS: atom_id res chain seq x y z
N MET A 1 -1.11 23.96 -32.45
CA MET A 1 -1.87 22.98 -31.66
C MET A 1 -1.88 21.56 -32.27
N HIS A 2 -1.12 21.35 -33.36
CA HIS A 2 -1.03 20.06 -34.07
C HIS A 2 0.07 19.14 -33.55
N TRP A 3 0.77 19.48 -32.48
CA TRP A 3 1.91 18.69 -32.02
C TRP A 3 1.51 17.49 -31.15
N PHE A 4 0.33 17.49 -30.59
CA PHE A 4 -0.15 16.39 -29.74
C PHE A 4 -0.79 15.22 -30.52
N PHE A 5 -1.24 15.45 -31.76
CA PHE A 5 -1.81 14.43 -32.62
C PHE A 5 -0.99 14.34 -33.92
N VAL A 6 -0.06 13.41 -33.95
CA VAL A 6 0.65 13.04 -35.17
C VAL A 6 0.22 11.64 -35.56
N ASN A 7 -0.50 11.53 -36.69
CA ASN A 7 -0.86 10.26 -37.29
C ASN A 7 -1.71 9.31 -36.41
N ASP A 8 -2.81 9.81 -35.82
CA ASP A 8 -3.69 9.10 -34.89
C ASP A 8 -2.99 8.59 -33.60
N LYS A 9 -1.81 9.11 -33.31
CA LYS A 9 -1.04 8.80 -32.11
C LYS A 9 -1.06 10.00 -31.18
N PHE A 10 -1.72 9.91 -30.03
CA PHE A 10 -1.62 10.92 -29.00
C PHE A 10 -0.27 10.76 -28.28
N LEU A 11 0.59 11.80 -28.29
CA LEU A 11 1.96 11.77 -27.77
C LEU A 11 2.85 10.66 -28.39
N GLY A 12 2.63 10.29 -29.66
CA GLY A 12 3.40 9.22 -30.32
C GLY A 12 3.07 7.81 -29.85
N VAL A 13 2.02 7.65 -29.04
CA VAL A 13 1.61 6.37 -28.43
C VAL A 13 0.39 5.81 -29.13
N GLU A 14 0.46 4.59 -29.63
CA GLU A 14 -0.70 3.86 -30.15
C GLU A 14 -1.61 3.45 -28.99
N TRP A 15 -2.83 4.00 -28.95
CA TRP A 15 -3.81 3.69 -27.91
C TRP A 15 -4.46 2.33 -28.18
N SER A 16 -4.09 1.37 -27.35
CA SER A 16 -4.69 0.04 -27.31
C SER A 16 -5.44 -0.13 -25.99
N VAL A 17 -6.45 -0.99 -25.97
CA VAL A 17 -7.17 -1.37 -24.74
C VAL A 17 -6.20 -1.79 -23.64
N TRP A 18 -5.16 -2.51 -24.00
CA TRP A 18 -4.11 -2.96 -23.07
C TRP A 18 -3.30 -1.80 -22.45
N LYS A 19 -3.10 -0.73 -23.21
CA LYS A 19 -2.45 0.47 -22.66
C LYS A 19 -3.31 1.19 -21.65
N ILE A 20 -4.64 1.18 -21.85
CA ILE A 20 -5.58 1.71 -20.86
C ILE A 20 -5.51 0.89 -19.59
N VAL A 21 -5.42 -0.44 -19.68
CA VAL A 21 -5.23 -1.32 -18.51
C VAL A 21 -3.91 -0.99 -17.79
N GLY A 22 -2.82 -0.79 -18.52
CA GLY A 22 -1.53 -0.38 -17.94
C GLY A 22 -1.61 0.97 -17.23
N TRP A 23 -2.29 1.96 -17.81
CA TRP A 23 -2.52 3.27 -17.19
C TRP A 23 -3.38 3.18 -15.94
N LEU A 24 -4.45 2.38 -15.96
CA LEU A 24 -5.27 2.11 -14.78
C LEU A 24 -4.45 1.46 -13.67
N GLY A 25 -3.62 0.47 -14.01
CA GLY A 25 -2.70 -0.14 -13.06
C GLY A 25 -1.74 0.87 -12.42
N ASN A 26 -1.19 1.80 -13.21
CA ASN A 26 -0.35 2.88 -12.69
C ASN A 26 -1.14 3.82 -11.76
N VAL A 27 -2.33 4.24 -12.13
CA VAL A 27 -3.17 5.12 -11.30
C VAL A 27 -3.47 4.44 -9.96
N VAL A 28 -3.89 3.17 -9.96
CA VAL A 28 -4.14 2.40 -8.74
C VAL A 28 -2.86 2.27 -7.92
N PHE A 29 -1.73 1.95 -8.55
CA PHE A 29 -0.46 1.80 -7.87
C PHE A 29 0.04 3.11 -7.25
N PHE A 30 -0.11 4.24 -7.93
CA PHE A 30 0.30 5.54 -7.41
C PHE A 30 -0.68 6.11 -6.38
N SER A 31 -1.96 5.76 -6.43
CA SER A 31 -2.96 6.23 -5.46
C SER A 31 -2.61 5.88 -4.02
N ARG A 32 -1.81 4.83 -3.81
CA ARG A 32 -1.28 4.46 -2.49
C ARG A 32 -0.50 5.59 -1.81
N PHE A 33 0.25 6.39 -2.59
CA PHE A 33 1.01 7.51 -2.05
C PHE A 33 0.10 8.63 -1.57
N PHE A 34 -1.01 8.89 -2.25
CA PHE A 34 -2.02 9.85 -1.81
C PHE A 34 -2.68 9.39 -0.51
N VAL A 35 -3.01 8.10 -0.40
CA VAL A 35 -3.59 7.53 0.82
C VAL A 35 -2.60 7.64 1.99
N GLN A 36 -1.32 7.33 1.76
CA GLN A 36 -0.28 7.46 2.78
C GLN A 36 -0.07 8.92 3.19
N TRP A 37 0.01 9.83 2.22
CA TRP A 37 0.17 11.25 2.49
C TRP A 37 -1.01 11.80 3.30
N TRP A 38 -2.24 11.50 2.88
CA TRP A 38 -3.45 11.88 3.60
C TRP A 38 -3.47 11.35 5.04
N ALA A 39 -3.14 10.08 5.22
CA ALA A 39 -3.09 9.47 6.55
C ALA A 39 -2.03 10.12 7.44
N THR A 40 -0.85 10.41 6.89
CA THR A 40 0.23 11.09 7.60
C THR A 40 -0.17 12.51 8.01
N GLU A 41 -0.81 13.27 7.11
CA GLU A 41 -1.28 14.62 7.39
C GLU A 41 -2.35 14.64 8.48
N LYS A 42 -3.31 13.71 8.41
CA LYS A 42 -4.40 13.60 9.39
C LYS A 42 -3.90 13.23 10.79
N HIS A 43 -2.94 12.32 10.87
CA HIS A 43 -2.43 11.83 12.16
C HIS A 43 -1.22 12.62 12.68
N LYS A 44 -0.69 13.58 11.90
CA LYS A 44 0.52 14.37 12.22
C LYS A 44 1.74 13.51 12.61
N ARG A 45 1.76 12.26 12.16
CA ARG A 45 2.85 11.30 12.32
C ARG A 45 2.88 10.36 11.12
N VAL A 46 4.03 9.81 10.79
CA VAL A 46 4.17 8.87 9.68
C VAL A 46 3.38 7.60 9.99
N VAL A 47 2.30 7.38 9.26
CA VAL A 47 1.43 6.20 9.39
C VAL A 47 1.31 5.54 8.01
N VAL A 48 1.44 4.24 7.98
CA VAL A 48 1.20 3.44 6.79
C VAL A 48 -0.13 2.69 6.99
N PRO A 49 -1.24 3.17 6.40
CA PRO A 49 -2.53 2.51 6.54
C PRO A 49 -2.57 1.17 5.78
N ASP A 50 -3.40 0.24 6.25
CA ASP A 50 -3.55 -1.08 5.60
C ASP A 50 -4.00 -0.96 4.13
N ALA A 51 -4.77 0.08 3.80
CA ALA A 51 -5.16 0.39 2.42
C ALA A 51 -3.96 0.58 1.48
N PHE A 52 -2.83 1.08 1.97
CA PHE A 52 -1.59 1.21 1.19
C PHE A 52 -1.12 -0.14 0.63
N TRP A 53 -1.19 -1.19 1.44
CA TRP A 53 -0.75 -2.53 1.06
C TRP A 53 -1.70 -3.17 0.05
N TRP A 54 -3.01 -3.02 0.26
CA TRP A 54 -4.03 -3.54 -0.66
C TRP A 54 -3.98 -2.84 -2.03
N LEU A 55 -3.84 -1.51 -2.06
CA LEU A 55 -3.68 -0.76 -3.31
C LEU A 55 -2.39 -1.13 -4.04
N SER A 56 -1.31 -1.35 -3.30
CA SER A 56 -0.03 -1.77 -3.87
C SER A 56 -0.14 -3.15 -4.52
N LEU A 57 -0.81 -4.08 -3.84
CA LEU A 57 -1.00 -5.44 -4.34
C LEU A 57 -1.89 -5.46 -5.59
N ALA A 58 -3.01 -4.75 -5.56
CA ALA A 58 -3.93 -4.64 -6.70
C ALA A 58 -3.26 -3.97 -7.90
N GLY A 59 -2.57 -2.84 -7.71
CA GLY A 59 -1.84 -2.16 -8.77
C GLY A 59 -0.74 -3.00 -9.38
N ALA A 60 0.05 -3.69 -8.53
CA ALA A 60 1.11 -4.59 -8.99
C ALA A 60 0.55 -5.78 -9.78
N LEU A 61 -0.62 -6.31 -9.42
CA LEU A 61 -1.28 -7.39 -10.16
C LEU A 61 -1.69 -6.92 -11.57
N ILE A 62 -2.35 -5.77 -11.66
CA ILE A 62 -2.79 -5.21 -12.95
C ILE A 62 -1.58 -4.96 -13.85
N LEU A 63 -0.50 -4.39 -13.30
CA LEU A 63 0.72 -4.11 -14.05
C LEU A 63 1.46 -5.38 -14.43
N LEU A 64 1.43 -6.43 -13.61
CA LEU A 64 1.98 -7.74 -13.95
C LEU A 64 1.24 -8.35 -15.14
N VAL A 65 -0.10 -8.34 -15.13
CA VAL A 65 -0.92 -8.84 -16.24
C VAL A 65 -0.61 -8.08 -17.53
N TYR A 66 -0.51 -6.75 -17.43
CA TYR A 66 -0.10 -5.91 -18.56
C TYR A 66 1.29 -6.28 -19.09
N SER A 67 2.27 -6.49 -18.20
CA SER A 67 3.66 -6.83 -18.57
C SER A 67 3.77 -8.20 -19.24
N VAL A 68 3.01 -9.18 -18.77
CA VAL A 68 2.91 -10.50 -19.40
C VAL A 68 2.33 -10.39 -20.81
N HIS A 69 1.30 -9.58 -21.00
CA HIS A 69 0.72 -9.36 -22.32
C HIS A 69 1.72 -8.68 -23.29
N GLN A 70 2.49 -7.71 -22.78
CA GLN A 70 3.53 -7.03 -23.58
C GLN A 70 4.78 -7.89 -23.79
N ARG A 71 4.88 -9.04 -23.11
CA ARG A 71 6.05 -9.94 -23.11
C ARG A 71 7.35 -9.26 -22.71
N ASP A 72 7.25 -8.26 -21.82
CA ASP A 72 8.42 -7.54 -21.32
C ASP A 72 8.97 -8.24 -20.07
N SER A 73 10.08 -8.96 -20.25
CA SER A 73 10.71 -9.75 -19.20
C SER A 73 11.22 -8.91 -18.02
N VAL A 74 11.63 -7.67 -18.28
CA VAL A 74 12.15 -6.77 -17.24
C VAL A 74 11.04 -6.38 -16.25
N PHE A 75 9.88 -5.98 -16.78
CA PHE A 75 8.74 -5.61 -15.95
C PHE A 75 8.09 -6.83 -15.28
N ILE A 76 8.02 -7.97 -15.96
CA ILE A 76 7.53 -9.23 -15.34
C ILE A 76 8.37 -9.55 -14.11
N PHE A 77 9.70 -9.55 -14.24
CA PHE A 77 10.60 -9.81 -13.13
C PHE A 77 10.40 -8.81 -11.99
N ALA A 78 10.36 -7.51 -12.29
CA ALA A 78 10.17 -6.45 -11.29
C ALA A 78 8.87 -6.63 -10.49
N TYR A 79 7.76 -6.88 -11.16
CA TYR A 79 6.46 -7.03 -10.49
C TYR A 79 6.33 -8.34 -9.72
N VAL A 80 6.89 -9.46 -10.18
CA VAL A 80 6.91 -10.72 -9.43
C VAL A 80 7.65 -10.55 -8.11
N PHE A 81 8.83 -9.93 -8.13
CA PHE A 81 9.59 -9.70 -6.89
C PHE A 81 8.95 -8.70 -5.95
N THR A 82 8.15 -7.78 -6.45
CA THR A 82 7.42 -6.78 -5.65
C THR A 82 6.40 -7.43 -4.70
N TRP A 83 5.88 -8.61 -5.01
CA TRP A 83 4.90 -9.30 -4.16
C TRP A 83 5.48 -9.78 -2.84
N ILE A 84 6.74 -10.18 -2.82
CA ILE A 84 7.39 -10.72 -1.63
C ILE A 84 7.32 -9.76 -0.43
N PRO A 85 7.81 -8.50 -0.52
CA PRO A 85 7.74 -7.56 0.59
C PRO A 85 6.31 -7.14 0.92
N TYR A 86 5.41 -7.07 -0.06
CA TYR A 86 4.02 -6.67 0.19
C TYR A 86 3.25 -7.72 0.98
N ILE A 87 3.34 -8.99 0.60
CA ILE A 87 2.70 -10.10 1.34
C ILE A 87 3.27 -10.17 2.76
N ARG A 88 4.60 -10.07 2.91
CA ARG A 88 5.25 -10.07 4.22
C ARG A 88 4.77 -8.91 5.09
N SER A 89 4.66 -7.71 4.52
CA SER A 89 4.20 -6.52 5.25
C SER A 89 2.74 -6.63 5.68
N LEU A 90 1.86 -7.19 4.83
CA LEU A 90 0.48 -7.48 5.19
C LEU A 90 0.38 -8.47 6.35
N ILE A 91 1.14 -9.55 6.31
CA ILE A 91 1.18 -10.55 7.40
C ILE A 91 1.63 -9.90 8.71
N ILE A 92 2.64 -9.05 8.67
CA ILE A 92 3.16 -8.36 9.86
C ILE A 92 2.11 -7.36 10.36
N SER A 93 1.51 -6.55 9.48
CA SER A 93 0.47 -5.57 9.83
C SER A 93 -0.71 -6.25 10.53
N HIS A 94 -1.22 -7.33 9.96
CA HIS A 94 -2.30 -8.11 10.57
C HIS A 94 -1.92 -8.72 11.94
N ARG A 95 -0.69 -9.16 12.12
CA ARG A 95 -0.22 -9.71 13.41
C ARG A 95 -0.11 -8.61 14.45
N VAL A 96 0.41 -7.43 14.07
CA VAL A 96 0.54 -6.28 14.99
C VAL A 96 -0.84 -5.80 15.41
N SER A 97 -1.78 -5.64 14.47
CA SER A 97 -3.15 -5.20 14.77
C SER A 97 -3.89 -6.16 15.71
N LYS A 98 -3.69 -7.48 15.59
CA LYS A 98 -4.27 -8.45 16.51
C LYS A 98 -3.70 -8.42 17.93
N ASN A 99 -2.45 -7.98 18.06
CA ASN A 99 -1.72 -7.96 19.33
C ASN A 99 -1.62 -6.56 19.96
N GLU A 100 -2.32 -5.58 19.44
CA GLU A 100 -2.38 -4.24 20.03
C GLU A 100 -3.01 -4.30 21.42
N LEU A 101 -2.27 -3.81 22.40
CA LEU A 101 -2.76 -3.60 23.76
C LEU A 101 -3.50 -2.26 23.81
N ARG A 102 -4.65 -2.22 24.45
CA ARG A 102 -5.34 -0.96 24.73
C ARG A 102 -5.06 -0.51 26.16
N CYS A 103 -4.70 0.73 26.33
CA CYS A 103 -4.52 1.32 27.65
C CYS A 103 -5.85 1.37 28.39
N SER A 104 -5.89 0.90 29.64
CA SER A 104 -7.07 0.97 30.51
C SER A 104 -7.43 2.41 30.95
N GLY A 105 -6.47 3.34 30.90
CA GLY A 105 -6.69 4.70 31.34
C GLY A 105 -7.16 5.66 30.25
N CYS A 106 -6.62 5.53 29.01
CA CYS A 106 -6.94 6.47 27.90
C CYS A 106 -7.45 5.76 26.65
N SER A 107 -7.60 4.44 26.65
CA SER A 107 -8.05 3.61 25.51
C SER A 107 -7.18 3.72 24.25
N SER A 108 -6.03 4.39 24.30
CA SER A 108 -5.12 4.48 23.18
C SER A 108 -4.43 3.14 22.89
N ALA A 109 -4.13 2.89 21.61
CA ALA A 109 -3.43 1.69 21.18
C ALA A 109 -1.97 1.75 21.63
N CYS A 110 -1.51 0.72 22.33
CA CYS A 110 -0.15 0.59 22.80
C CYS A 110 0.59 -0.53 22.04
N PRO A 111 1.90 -0.38 21.81
CA PRO A 111 2.68 -1.47 21.23
C PRO A 111 2.60 -2.75 22.09
N PRO A 112 2.66 -3.95 21.50
CA PRO A 112 2.43 -5.22 22.19
C PRO A 112 3.44 -5.53 23.32
N ARG A 113 4.49 -4.75 23.44
CA ARG A 113 5.52 -4.88 24.50
C ARG A 113 5.68 -3.61 25.34
N ALA A 114 4.78 -2.65 25.22
CA ALA A 114 4.84 -1.42 26.00
C ALA A 114 4.54 -1.71 27.48
N LYS A 115 5.47 -1.35 28.34
CA LYS A 115 5.28 -1.39 29.81
C LYS A 115 4.46 -0.19 30.31
N PHE A 116 4.50 0.93 29.58
CA PHE A 116 3.82 2.17 29.87
C PHE A 116 3.13 2.71 28.63
N CYS A 117 1.98 3.36 28.79
CA CYS A 117 1.28 4.00 27.71
C CYS A 117 2.03 5.26 27.25
N PRO A 118 2.30 5.43 25.94
CA PRO A 118 3.01 6.61 25.45
C PRO A 118 2.20 7.91 25.56
N GLU A 119 0.87 7.82 25.70
CA GLU A 119 -0.02 8.98 25.76
C GLU A 119 -0.29 9.46 27.19
N CYS A 120 -0.57 8.54 28.11
CA CYS A 120 -0.94 8.90 29.48
C CYS A 120 0.05 8.44 30.56
N GLY A 121 1.11 7.72 30.21
CA GLY A 121 2.11 7.22 31.14
C GLY A 121 1.65 6.09 32.08
N ALA A 122 0.39 5.65 32.01
CA ALA A 122 -0.14 4.59 32.83
C ALA A 122 0.54 3.23 32.52
N LYS A 123 0.74 2.39 33.52
CA LYS A 123 1.22 1.01 33.32
C LYS A 123 0.20 0.24 32.47
N VAL A 124 0.64 -0.26 31.34
CA VAL A 124 -0.16 -1.15 30.50
C VAL A 124 -0.02 -2.55 31.08
N ALA A 125 -1.05 -3.03 31.80
CA ALA A 125 -1.11 -4.41 32.19
C ALA A 125 -1.26 -5.26 30.90
N ALA A 126 -0.34 -6.19 30.70
CA ALA A 126 -0.44 -7.18 29.62
C ALA A 126 -1.66 -8.08 29.90
N VAL A 127 -2.83 -7.69 29.41
CA VAL A 127 -3.95 -8.60 29.30
C VAL A 127 -3.64 -9.51 28.12
N ALA A 128 -2.91 -10.57 28.39
CA ALA A 128 -2.80 -11.69 27.47
C ALA A 128 -4.21 -12.22 27.26
N ARG A 129 -4.78 -11.98 26.06
CA ARG A 129 -5.95 -12.76 25.66
C ARG A 129 -5.49 -14.20 25.49
N PRO A 130 -6.13 -15.16 26.15
CA PRO A 130 -5.87 -16.57 25.88
C PRO A 130 -6.23 -16.85 24.43
N PHE A 131 -5.48 -17.73 23.79
CA PHE A 131 -5.59 -18.22 22.43
C PHE A 131 -7.00 -18.71 22.08
#